data_18e78475bb247fbfa6359d966f3b01ff
#
_entry.id   18e78475bb247fbfa6359d966f3b01ff
#
_cell.length_a   1.000
_cell.length_b   1.000
_cell.length_c   1.000
_cell.angle_alpha   90.00
_cell.angle_beta   90.00
_cell.angle_gamma   90.00
#
_symmetry.space_group_name_H-M   'P 1'
#
loop_
_entity.id
_entity.type
_entity.pdbx_description
1 polymer ?
#
loop_
_entity_poly.entity_id
_entity_poly.type
_entity_poly.pdbx_seq_one_letter_code
_entity_poly.pdbx_strand_id
1 'polypeptide(L)'
;LSISKAAETLYITPSAVSQSLQRLRTQFNDPLFIRSGKGITPTVTGINLHYHLENNLNSLEQTINIMNQSSLKKKFIIYSPQLLITQYVMKLVEYIRKDSQVEIEHHDILTTDEQPEDLLAYRKADIVVSMAPLNNRSIVCTHFNKVECILACSENHPRLGETATIDEILQESFTQFVARKNDIKDHHSVIHDMLGERIIGFRSKSLITIANAISATELIGFLPQSLVDYYSSTIKLKKVSIPFTIAPVQLYLMYNRASMNNSGFTELIEYITKKHE
;
A
#
# COMPACT_ATOMS: atom_id res chain seq x y z
N LEU A 1 -6.38 19.22 0.33
CA LEU A 1 -5.23 20.11 0.00
C LEU A 1 -5.18 21.28 0.97
N SER A 2 -3.96 21.73 1.34
CA SER A 2 -3.73 22.80 2.31
C SER A 2 -2.46 23.59 1.95
N ILE A 3 -2.55 24.91 2.03
CA ILE A 3 -1.41 25.82 1.81
C ILE A 3 -0.32 25.60 2.86
N SER A 4 -0.70 25.36 4.11
CA SER A 4 0.26 25.09 5.18
C SER A 4 1.07 23.83 4.93
N LYS A 5 0.39 22.73 4.53
CA LYS A 5 1.06 21.47 4.19
C LYS A 5 1.99 21.60 2.98
N ALA A 6 1.58 22.37 1.96
CA ALA A 6 2.43 22.67 0.80
C ALA A 6 3.68 23.48 1.20
N ALA A 7 3.52 24.45 2.10
CA ALA A 7 4.64 25.24 2.61
C ALA A 7 5.66 24.40 3.39
N GLU A 8 5.20 23.49 4.23
CA GLU A 8 6.05 22.51 4.92
C GLU A 8 6.82 21.64 3.94
N THR A 9 6.13 21.07 2.95
CA THR A 9 6.75 20.19 1.93
C THR A 9 7.81 20.92 1.09
N LEU A 10 7.58 22.21 0.79
CA LEU A 10 8.49 23.02 -0.02
C LEU A 10 9.56 23.77 0.82
N TYR A 11 9.56 23.62 2.14
CA TYR A 11 10.46 24.33 3.07
C TYR A 11 10.41 25.86 2.92
N ILE A 12 9.21 26.42 2.68
CA ILE A 12 8.95 27.85 2.55
C ILE A 12 7.80 28.28 3.49
N THR A 13 7.55 29.59 3.56
CA THR A 13 6.47 30.10 4.40
C THR A 13 5.10 29.96 3.72
N PRO A 14 3.99 29.77 4.46
CA PRO A 14 2.64 29.81 3.92
C PRO A 14 2.32 31.09 3.13
N SER A 15 2.91 32.21 3.55
CA SER A 15 2.78 33.48 2.85
C SER A 15 3.42 33.44 1.46
N ALA A 16 4.61 32.81 1.32
CA ALA A 16 5.28 32.65 0.02
C ALA A 16 4.46 31.76 -0.93
N VAL A 17 3.88 30.66 -0.42
CA VAL A 17 2.96 29.82 -1.22
C VAL A 17 1.75 30.61 -1.68
N SER A 18 1.12 31.41 -0.79
CA SER A 18 -0.04 32.22 -1.13
C SER A 18 0.27 33.28 -2.19
N GLN A 19 1.44 33.96 -2.09
CA GLN A 19 1.86 34.92 -3.09
C GLN A 19 2.13 34.26 -4.46
N SER A 20 2.77 33.11 -4.48
CA SER A 20 3.01 32.34 -5.71
C SER A 20 1.69 31.93 -6.38
N LEU A 21 0.75 31.42 -5.60
CA LEU A 21 -0.60 31.09 -6.10
C LEU A 21 -1.32 32.32 -6.65
N GLN A 22 -1.19 33.48 -5.98
CA GLN A 22 -1.83 34.70 -6.47
C GLN A 22 -1.25 35.15 -7.83
N ARG A 23 0.06 35.04 -8.02
CA ARG A 23 0.70 35.31 -9.31
C ARG A 23 0.20 34.36 -10.40
N LEU A 24 0.11 33.07 -10.12
CA LEU A 24 -0.42 32.08 -11.06
C LEU A 24 -1.89 32.36 -11.41
N ARG A 25 -2.73 32.70 -10.44
CA ARG A 25 -4.14 33.09 -10.68
C ARG A 25 -4.26 34.27 -11.64
N THR A 26 -3.41 35.26 -11.46
CA THR A 26 -3.38 36.41 -12.36
C THR A 26 -2.92 36.02 -13.76
N GLN A 27 -1.89 35.18 -13.87
CA GLN A 27 -1.32 34.74 -15.15
C GLN A 27 -2.29 33.88 -15.95
N PHE A 28 -3.00 32.95 -15.30
CA PHE A 28 -3.92 32.03 -15.96
C PHE A 28 -5.38 32.52 -15.99
N ASN A 29 -5.65 33.67 -15.38
CA ASN A 29 -6.98 34.24 -15.22
C ASN A 29 -7.99 33.19 -14.66
N ASP A 30 -7.54 32.38 -13.72
CA ASP A 30 -8.30 31.30 -13.11
C ASP A 30 -7.93 31.20 -11.63
N PRO A 31 -8.87 30.94 -10.70
CA PRO A 31 -8.59 30.77 -9.30
C PRO A 31 -7.68 29.58 -8.98
N LEU A 32 -7.51 28.63 -9.89
CA LEU A 32 -6.73 27.38 -9.82
C LEU A 32 -7.17 26.45 -8.70
N PHE A 33 -7.54 26.99 -7.55
CA PHE A 33 -8.09 26.28 -6.39
C PHE A 33 -9.27 27.06 -5.82
N ILE A 34 -10.36 26.36 -5.54
CA ILE A 34 -11.56 26.87 -4.91
C ILE A 34 -11.76 26.24 -3.52
N ARG A 35 -12.47 26.91 -2.62
CA ARG A 35 -12.81 26.34 -1.32
C ARG A 35 -13.90 25.29 -1.49
N SER A 36 -13.71 24.13 -0.86
CA SER A 36 -14.66 23.02 -0.84
C SER A 36 -14.66 22.38 0.55
N GLY A 37 -15.74 22.50 1.28
CA GLY A 37 -15.90 21.88 2.60
C GLY A 37 -14.73 22.17 3.55
N LYS A 38 -13.94 21.14 3.88
CA LYS A 38 -12.82 21.21 4.84
C LYS A 38 -11.46 21.63 4.23
N GLY A 39 -11.42 22.07 2.96
CA GLY A 39 -10.15 22.37 2.33
C GLY A 39 -10.27 23.15 1.02
N ILE A 40 -9.31 22.93 0.13
CA ILE A 40 -9.27 23.52 -1.21
C ILE A 40 -9.30 22.39 -2.26
N THR A 41 -10.00 22.62 -3.37
CA THR A 41 -10.11 21.70 -4.50
C THR A 41 -9.62 22.43 -5.77
N PRO A 42 -8.85 21.76 -6.66
CA PRO A 42 -8.39 22.38 -7.89
C PRO A 42 -9.55 22.61 -8.86
N THR A 43 -9.45 23.66 -9.65
CA THR A 43 -10.30 23.90 -10.82
C THR A 43 -9.89 22.98 -11.98
N VAL A 44 -10.69 22.93 -13.05
CA VAL A 44 -10.32 22.21 -14.28
C VAL A 44 -9.00 22.74 -14.85
N THR A 45 -8.82 24.06 -14.86
CA THR A 45 -7.56 24.71 -15.26
C THR A 45 -6.40 24.28 -14.36
N GLY A 46 -6.62 24.25 -13.04
CA GLY A 46 -5.62 23.78 -12.07
C GLY A 46 -5.21 22.34 -12.29
N ILE A 47 -6.14 21.45 -12.59
CA ILE A 47 -5.86 20.04 -12.93
C ILE A 47 -5.05 19.92 -14.21
N ASN A 48 -5.46 20.63 -15.28
CA ASN A 48 -4.77 20.60 -16.57
C ASN A 48 -3.35 21.18 -16.47
N LEU A 49 -3.19 22.29 -15.75
CA LEU A 49 -1.89 22.91 -15.51
C LEU A 49 -0.96 21.95 -14.75
N HIS A 50 -1.45 21.32 -13.70
CA HIS A 50 -0.68 20.32 -12.96
C HIS A 50 -0.21 19.19 -13.89
N TYR A 51 -1.11 18.62 -14.69
CA TYR A 51 -0.79 17.55 -15.63
C TYR A 51 0.33 17.93 -16.62
N HIS A 52 0.24 19.12 -17.22
CA HIS A 52 1.24 19.59 -18.18
C HIS A 52 2.58 19.91 -17.52
N LEU A 53 2.57 20.56 -16.35
CA LEU A 53 3.79 20.86 -15.61
C LEU A 53 4.50 19.59 -15.14
N GLU A 54 3.77 18.61 -14.66
CA GLU A 54 4.32 17.33 -14.20
C GLU A 54 5.01 16.58 -15.36
N ASN A 55 4.38 16.54 -16.54
CA ASN A 55 4.97 15.94 -17.73
C ASN A 55 6.26 16.65 -18.18
N ASN A 56 6.27 17.98 -18.13
CA ASN A 56 7.43 18.78 -18.52
C ASN A 56 8.59 18.63 -17.51
N LEU A 57 8.30 18.62 -16.21
CA LEU A 57 9.30 18.39 -15.16
C LEU A 57 9.93 17.00 -15.30
N ASN A 58 9.14 15.97 -15.54
CA ASN A 58 9.65 14.62 -15.79
C ASN A 58 10.58 14.58 -17.02
N SER A 59 10.22 15.28 -18.10
CA SER A 59 11.05 15.38 -19.31
C SER A 59 12.37 16.10 -19.03
N LEU A 60 12.35 17.15 -18.22
CA LEU A 60 13.55 17.85 -17.76
C LEU A 60 14.44 16.96 -16.90
N GLU A 61 13.88 16.25 -15.94
CA GLU A 61 14.61 15.29 -15.09
C GLU A 61 15.25 14.19 -15.93
N GLN A 62 14.53 13.63 -16.90
CA GLN A 62 15.10 12.67 -17.86
C GLN A 62 16.26 13.26 -18.66
N THR A 63 16.13 14.48 -19.14
CA THR A 63 17.19 15.18 -19.88
C THR A 63 18.42 15.41 -19.01
N ILE A 64 18.23 15.87 -17.78
CA ILE A 64 19.31 16.08 -16.80
C ILE A 64 20.00 14.76 -16.47
N ASN A 65 19.22 13.68 -16.28
CA ASN A 65 19.77 12.35 -16.00
C ASN A 65 20.56 11.78 -17.18
N ILE A 66 20.14 12.03 -18.42
CA ILE A 66 20.90 11.64 -19.63
C ILE A 66 22.20 12.43 -19.75
N MET A 67 22.18 13.74 -19.47
CA MET A 67 23.35 14.63 -19.58
C MET A 67 24.36 14.40 -18.45
N ASN A 68 23.88 14.02 -17.27
CA ASN A 68 24.75 13.83 -16.11
C ASN A 68 25.34 12.44 -16.07
N GLN A 69 25.59 11.64 -17.01
CA GLN A 69 26.28 10.34 -16.94
C GLN A 69 26.90 9.99 -15.55
N SER A 70 26.53 10.80 -14.57
CA SER A 70 27.01 10.74 -13.21
C SER A 70 26.14 9.73 -12.44
N SER A 71 26.82 8.82 -11.81
CA SER A 71 26.49 7.83 -10.79
C SER A 71 25.50 8.26 -9.66
N LEU A 72 24.47 9.06 -9.96
CA LEU A 72 23.35 9.21 -9.07
C LEU A 72 22.60 7.89 -9.10
N LYS A 73 22.76 7.11 -8.04
CA LYS A 73 21.99 5.89 -7.82
C LYS A 73 20.53 6.22 -8.01
N LYS A 74 19.92 5.67 -9.06
CA LYS A 74 18.49 5.77 -9.24
C LYS A 74 17.82 5.06 -8.08
N LYS A 75 17.02 5.76 -7.30
CA LYS A 75 16.25 5.18 -6.22
C LYS A 75 14.87 4.81 -6.73
N PHE A 76 14.44 3.59 -6.49
CA PHE A 76 13.10 3.11 -6.80
C PHE A 76 12.37 2.80 -5.51
N ILE A 77 11.28 3.52 -5.23
CA ILE A 77 10.59 3.49 -3.95
C ILE A 77 9.27 2.75 -4.06
N ILE A 78 9.10 1.71 -3.26
CA ILE A 78 7.93 0.84 -3.23
C ILE A 78 7.26 0.92 -1.87
N TYR A 79 5.97 1.19 -1.86
CA TYR A 79 5.13 1.03 -0.68
C TYR A 79 4.21 -0.15 -0.88
N SER A 80 4.31 -1.17 -0.04
CA SER A 80 3.41 -2.32 -0.08
C SER A 80 3.26 -2.95 1.30
N PRO A 81 2.20 -3.73 1.56
CA PRO A 81 2.14 -4.55 2.77
C PRO A 81 3.29 -5.54 2.81
N GLN A 82 3.94 -5.70 3.97
CA GLN A 82 5.07 -6.63 4.16
C GLN A 82 4.80 -8.05 3.69
N LEU A 83 3.55 -8.49 3.76
CA LEU A 83 3.12 -9.83 3.37
C LEU A 83 3.32 -10.15 1.89
N LEU A 84 3.34 -9.12 1.04
CA LEU A 84 3.48 -9.29 -0.40
C LEU A 84 4.93 -9.41 -0.84
N ILE A 85 5.88 -9.16 0.07
CA ILE A 85 7.32 -9.18 -0.23
C ILE A 85 7.73 -10.52 -0.82
N THR A 86 7.19 -11.62 -0.31
CA THR A 86 7.65 -12.96 -0.68
C THR A 86 7.25 -13.40 -2.09
N GLN A 87 6.10 -12.97 -2.59
CA GLN A 87 5.60 -13.48 -3.88
C GLN A 87 5.66 -12.46 -5.03
N TYR A 88 5.39 -11.19 -4.73
CA TYR A 88 5.21 -10.17 -5.77
C TYR A 88 6.30 -9.12 -5.77
N VAL A 89 6.68 -8.64 -4.59
CA VAL A 89 7.71 -7.62 -4.47
C VAL A 89 9.09 -8.20 -4.82
N MET A 90 9.35 -9.46 -4.52
CA MET A 90 10.64 -10.09 -4.91
C MET A 90 10.80 -10.18 -6.42
N LYS A 91 9.75 -10.51 -7.18
CA LYS A 91 9.82 -10.49 -8.66
C LYS A 91 10.13 -9.09 -9.19
N LEU A 92 9.53 -8.06 -8.60
CA LEU A 92 9.81 -6.67 -8.94
C LEU A 92 11.26 -6.29 -8.58
N VAL A 93 11.74 -6.71 -7.41
CA VAL A 93 13.14 -6.52 -7.00
C VAL A 93 14.10 -7.23 -7.97
N GLU A 94 13.82 -8.46 -8.33
CA GLU A 94 14.64 -9.23 -9.30
C GLU A 94 14.69 -8.54 -10.66
N TYR A 95 13.56 -8.01 -11.14
CA TYR A 95 13.52 -7.28 -12.41
C TYR A 95 14.32 -6.00 -12.36
N ILE A 96 14.13 -5.17 -11.34
CA ILE A 96 14.82 -3.88 -11.19
C ILE A 96 16.32 -4.10 -10.97
N ARG A 97 16.73 -5.14 -10.23
CA ARG A 97 18.14 -5.45 -9.95
C ARG A 97 18.94 -5.96 -11.16
N LYS A 98 18.30 -6.16 -12.31
CA LYS A 98 19.03 -6.32 -13.59
C LYS A 98 19.87 -5.09 -13.91
N ASP A 99 19.42 -3.89 -13.51
CA ASP A 99 20.24 -2.69 -13.46
C ASP A 99 20.86 -2.53 -12.07
N SER A 100 22.18 -2.77 -11.96
CA SER A 100 22.91 -2.72 -10.69
C SER A 100 23.03 -1.30 -10.10
N GLN A 101 22.72 -0.26 -10.88
CA GLN A 101 22.79 1.14 -10.44
C GLN A 101 21.51 1.59 -9.73
N VAL A 102 20.44 0.81 -9.77
CA VAL A 102 19.18 1.15 -9.10
C VAL A 102 19.19 0.68 -7.66
N GLU A 103 19.01 1.60 -6.71
CA GLU A 103 18.72 1.31 -5.32
C GLU A 103 17.21 1.13 -5.14
N ILE A 104 16.78 0.06 -4.47
CA ILE A 104 15.39 -0.19 -4.17
C ILE A 104 15.15 0.08 -2.69
N GLU A 105 14.14 0.90 -2.39
CA GLU A 105 13.68 1.14 -1.04
C GLU A 105 12.24 0.66 -0.88
N HIS A 106 12.00 -0.21 0.09
CA HIS A 106 10.69 -0.75 0.41
C HIS A 106 10.18 -0.20 1.74
N HIS A 107 8.95 0.30 1.75
CA HIS A 107 8.23 0.74 2.94
C HIS A 107 6.95 -0.04 3.12
N ASP A 108 6.60 -0.32 4.38
CA ASP A 108 5.31 -0.93 4.68
C ASP A 108 4.20 0.14 4.66
N ILE A 109 3.29 0.01 3.69
CA ILE A 109 2.15 0.91 3.54
C ILE A 109 1.21 0.88 4.76
N LEU A 110 1.18 -0.21 5.52
CA LEU A 110 0.30 -0.37 6.67
C LEU A 110 0.80 0.35 7.92
N THR A 111 2.08 0.73 7.94
CA THR A 111 2.71 1.41 9.08
C THR A 111 2.93 2.90 8.86
N THR A 112 2.86 3.39 7.62
CA THR A 112 2.99 4.82 7.32
C THR A 112 1.69 5.58 7.57
N ASP A 113 1.77 6.85 7.97
CA ASP A 113 0.63 7.76 8.09
C ASP A 113 0.29 8.48 6.75
N GLU A 114 1.17 8.36 5.76
CA GLU A 114 0.96 8.97 4.44
C GLU A 114 -0.10 8.21 3.63
N GLN A 115 -0.92 8.95 2.89
CA GLN A 115 -1.93 8.36 2.02
C GLN A 115 -1.30 7.91 0.70
N PRO A 116 -1.77 6.82 0.08
CA PRO A 116 -1.32 6.36 -1.23
C PRO A 116 -1.37 7.47 -2.30
N GLU A 117 -2.39 8.32 -2.25
CA GLU A 117 -2.56 9.45 -3.14
C GLU A 117 -1.43 10.48 -2.99
N ASP A 118 -1.10 10.85 -1.75
CA ASP A 118 -0.03 11.81 -1.47
C ASP A 118 1.36 11.23 -1.85
N LEU A 119 1.59 9.96 -1.56
CA LEU A 119 2.84 9.28 -1.92
C LEU A 119 3.12 9.33 -3.43
N LEU A 120 2.09 9.09 -4.24
CA LEU A 120 2.21 9.07 -5.69
C LEU A 120 2.15 10.48 -6.31
N ALA A 121 1.30 11.37 -5.80
CA ALA A 121 1.18 12.74 -6.29
C ALA A 121 2.45 13.56 -6.04
N TYR A 122 3.11 13.35 -4.91
CA TYR A 122 4.37 14.05 -4.56
C TYR A 122 5.64 13.27 -4.93
N ARG A 123 5.52 12.23 -5.75
CA ARG A 123 6.66 11.42 -6.21
C ARG A 123 7.52 10.85 -5.06
N LYS A 124 6.92 10.59 -3.92
CA LYS A 124 7.56 9.92 -2.79
C LYS A 124 7.59 8.40 -2.95
N ALA A 125 6.79 7.86 -3.85
CA ALA A 125 6.76 6.46 -4.23
C ALA A 125 6.63 6.33 -5.75
N ASP A 126 7.30 5.33 -6.31
CA ASP A 126 7.14 4.94 -7.71
C ASP A 126 5.96 3.98 -7.87
N ILE A 127 5.81 3.06 -6.92
CA ILE A 127 4.74 2.08 -6.87
C ILE A 127 4.16 2.02 -5.45
N VAL A 128 2.84 1.95 -5.38
CA VAL A 128 2.10 1.65 -4.15
C VAL A 128 1.19 0.45 -4.38
N VAL A 129 1.24 -0.54 -3.48
CA VAL A 129 0.25 -1.61 -3.41
C VAL A 129 -0.61 -1.39 -2.17
N SER A 130 -1.92 -1.24 -2.35
CA SER A 130 -2.88 -0.94 -1.29
C SER A 130 -4.03 -1.95 -1.28
N MET A 131 -4.71 -2.06 -0.15
CA MET A 131 -5.91 -2.90 0.00
C MET A 131 -7.22 -2.14 -0.33
N ALA A 132 -7.16 -0.83 -0.50
CA ALA A 132 -8.29 -0.01 -0.91
C ALA A 132 -8.03 0.61 -2.29
N PRO A 133 -9.03 0.63 -3.20
CA PRO A 133 -8.88 1.28 -4.49
C PRO A 133 -8.84 2.81 -4.33
N LEU A 134 -8.15 3.46 -5.25
CA LEU A 134 -8.05 4.92 -5.32
C LEU A 134 -8.63 5.39 -6.65
N ASN A 135 -9.48 6.41 -6.60
CA ASN A 135 -10.00 7.07 -7.79
C ASN A 135 -9.41 8.48 -7.93
N ASN A 136 -8.32 8.58 -8.70
CA ASN A 136 -7.64 9.84 -9.02
C ASN A 136 -7.19 9.83 -10.48
N ARG A 137 -7.43 10.93 -11.22
CA ARG A 137 -7.11 11.01 -12.65
C ARG A 137 -5.62 10.93 -12.97
N SER A 138 -4.76 11.38 -12.06
CA SER A 138 -3.30 11.36 -12.23
C SER A 138 -2.68 10.02 -11.82
N ILE A 139 -3.45 9.12 -11.21
CA ILE A 139 -2.98 7.84 -10.71
C ILE A 139 -3.67 6.72 -11.51
N VAL A 140 -2.89 5.75 -11.92
CA VAL A 140 -3.41 4.47 -12.40
C VAL A 140 -3.60 3.58 -11.19
N CYS A 141 -4.81 3.04 -11.03
CA CYS A 141 -5.15 2.09 -9.99
C CYS A 141 -5.79 0.88 -10.66
N THR A 142 -5.14 -0.27 -10.56
CA THR A 142 -5.62 -1.51 -11.15
C THR A 142 -5.71 -2.61 -10.11
N HIS A 143 -6.67 -3.51 -10.26
CA HIS A 143 -6.68 -4.73 -9.47
C HIS A 143 -5.39 -5.51 -9.75
N PHE A 144 -4.69 -5.89 -8.69
CA PHE A 144 -3.40 -6.55 -8.79
C PHE A 144 -3.48 -8.02 -8.42
N ASN A 145 -4.01 -8.31 -7.24
CA ASN A 145 -4.14 -9.66 -6.72
C ASN A 145 -5.14 -9.72 -5.57
N LYS A 146 -5.33 -10.90 -5.01
CA LYS A 146 -6.12 -11.16 -3.82
C LYS A 146 -5.31 -11.97 -2.80
N VAL A 147 -5.56 -11.72 -1.53
CA VAL A 147 -4.94 -12.44 -0.41
C VAL A 147 -6.01 -13.25 0.31
N GLU A 148 -5.90 -14.55 0.20
CA GLU A 148 -6.75 -15.48 0.97
C GLU A 148 -6.31 -15.44 2.45
N CYS A 149 -7.28 -15.32 3.35
CA CYS A 149 -7.07 -15.38 4.79
C CYS A 149 -7.62 -16.68 5.36
N ILE A 150 -6.87 -17.26 6.28
CA ILE A 150 -7.22 -18.50 6.97
C ILE A 150 -7.20 -18.30 8.48
N LEU A 151 -7.98 -19.07 9.20
CA LEU A 151 -7.81 -19.20 10.65
C LEU A 151 -6.62 -20.12 10.91
N ALA A 152 -5.69 -19.67 11.75
CA ALA A 152 -4.50 -20.41 12.12
C ALA A 152 -4.39 -20.54 13.65
N CYS A 153 -3.84 -21.65 14.09
CA CYS A 153 -3.44 -21.89 15.47
C CYS A 153 -2.07 -22.59 15.51
N SER A 154 -1.50 -22.74 16.69
CA SER A 154 -0.29 -23.56 16.88
C SER A 154 -0.51 -24.98 16.37
N GLU A 155 0.51 -25.60 15.76
CA GLU A 155 0.48 -27.00 15.36
C GLU A 155 0.06 -27.92 16.51
N ASN A 156 0.52 -27.60 17.73
CA ASN A 156 0.24 -28.33 18.97
C ASN A 156 -0.87 -27.67 19.82
N HIS A 157 -1.82 -26.96 19.18
CA HIS A 157 -2.91 -26.31 19.92
C HIS A 157 -3.70 -27.32 20.75
N PRO A 158 -3.92 -27.07 22.08
CA PRO A 158 -4.43 -28.07 22.98
C PRO A 158 -5.90 -28.45 22.75
N ARG A 159 -6.71 -27.59 22.14
CA ARG A 159 -8.16 -27.75 21.99
C ARG A 159 -8.64 -27.85 20.56
N LEU A 160 -7.99 -27.14 19.62
CA LEU A 160 -8.42 -27.10 18.23
C LEU A 160 -7.70 -28.15 17.37
N GLY A 161 -8.47 -28.87 16.55
CA GLY A 161 -7.98 -29.79 15.54
C GLY A 161 -7.77 -29.13 14.16
N GLU A 162 -7.93 -29.92 13.08
CA GLU A 162 -7.90 -29.44 11.71
C GLU A 162 -9.20 -28.74 11.29
N THR A 163 -10.29 -29.02 12.01
CA THR A 163 -11.61 -28.40 11.82
C THR A 163 -12.12 -27.89 13.15
N ALA A 164 -12.91 -26.82 13.13
CA ALA A 164 -13.55 -26.29 14.33
C ALA A 164 -14.93 -25.72 14.01
N THR A 165 -15.84 -25.86 14.95
CA THR A 165 -17.15 -25.20 14.96
C THR A 165 -17.02 -23.75 15.41
N ILE A 166 -18.05 -22.95 15.20
CA ILE A 166 -18.08 -21.54 15.66
C ILE A 166 -17.96 -21.47 17.18
N ASP A 167 -18.66 -22.35 17.90
CA ASP A 167 -18.64 -22.37 19.36
C ASP A 167 -17.24 -22.70 19.93
N GLU A 168 -16.53 -23.64 19.33
CA GLU A 168 -15.15 -23.97 19.69
C GLU A 168 -14.21 -22.78 19.42
N ILE A 169 -14.37 -22.10 18.27
CA ILE A 169 -13.56 -20.92 17.92
C ILE A 169 -13.80 -19.78 18.89
N LEU A 170 -15.05 -19.54 19.31
CA LEU A 170 -15.41 -18.45 20.22
C LEU A 170 -14.95 -18.66 21.68
N GLN A 171 -14.59 -19.89 22.05
CA GLN A 171 -13.97 -20.19 23.36
C GLN A 171 -12.48 -19.81 23.41
N GLU A 172 -11.87 -19.50 22.25
CA GLU A 172 -10.45 -19.19 22.18
C GLU A 172 -10.17 -17.67 22.26
N SER A 173 -8.96 -17.35 22.69
CA SER A 173 -8.46 -15.97 22.64
C SER A 173 -7.75 -15.70 21.31
N PHE A 174 -8.06 -14.54 20.72
CA PHE A 174 -7.58 -14.17 19.40
C PHE A 174 -6.38 -13.24 19.44
N THR A 175 -5.58 -13.34 18.40
CA THR A 175 -4.69 -12.25 17.99
C THR A 175 -5.44 -11.29 17.06
N GLN A 176 -5.04 -10.02 17.07
CA GLN A 176 -5.59 -9.01 16.16
C GLN A 176 -4.49 -8.20 15.48
N PHE A 177 -4.53 -8.17 14.16
CA PHE A 177 -3.71 -7.27 13.37
C PHE A 177 -4.26 -5.86 13.45
N VAL A 178 -3.39 -4.88 13.74
CA VAL A 178 -3.75 -3.47 13.86
C VAL A 178 -3.24 -2.74 12.63
N ALA A 179 -4.12 -2.48 11.66
CA ALA A 179 -3.88 -1.62 10.52
C ALA A 179 -4.63 -0.28 10.66
N ARG A 180 -4.40 0.64 9.72
CA ARG A 180 -5.21 1.85 9.65
C ARG A 180 -6.69 1.50 9.44
N LYS A 181 -7.58 2.32 10.01
CA LYS A 181 -9.04 2.07 10.03
C LYS A 181 -9.66 1.77 8.66
N ASN A 182 -9.10 2.28 7.57
CA ASN A 182 -9.71 2.16 6.24
C ASN A 182 -9.18 1.00 5.40
N ASP A 183 -7.98 0.47 5.72
CA ASP A 183 -7.29 -0.48 4.84
C ASP A 183 -7.83 -1.91 4.95
N ILE A 184 -8.35 -2.30 6.13
CA ILE A 184 -8.87 -3.65 6.41
C ILE A 184 -10.26 -3.63 7.07
N LYS A 185 -10.97 -2.50 6.98
CA LYS A 185 -12.27 -2.32 7.63
C LYS A 185 -13.27 -3.39 7.18
N ASP A 186 -13.35 -3.62 5.88
CA ASP A 186 -14.29 -4.58 5.31
C ASP A 186 -13.97 -6.01 5.73
N HIS A 187 -12.67 -6.36 5.81
CA HIS A 187 -12.24 -7.68 6.28
C HIS A 187 -12.56 -7.89 7.76
N HIS A 188 -12.30 -6.90 8.61
CA HIS A 188 -12.63 -6.96 10.03
C HIS A 188 -14.15 -6.99 10.27
N SER A 189 -14.95 -6.28 9.45
CA SER A 189 -16.40 -6.31 9.58
C SER A 189 -16.97 -7.68 9.25
N VAL A 190 -16.51 -8.33 8.19
CA VAL A 190 -16.95 -9.69 7.83
C VAL A 190 -16.67 -10.68 8.97
N ILE A 191 -15.46 -10.64 9.54
CA ILE A 191 -15.12 -11.52 10.67
C ILE A 191 -15.96 -11.16 11.90
N HIS A 192 -16.22 -9.89 12.16
CA HIS A 192 -17.08 -9.45 13.25
C HIS A 192 -18.54 -9.89 13.06
N ASP A 193 -19.06 -9.78 11.84
CA ASP A 193 -20.43 -10.18 11.50
C ASP A 193 -20.64 -11.70 11.68
N MET A 194 -19.59 -12.50 11.43
CA MET A 194 -19.64 -13.95 11.55
C MET A 194 -19.40 -14.47 12.97
N LEU A 195 -18.48 -13.85 13.72
CA LEU A 195 -18.04 -14.33 15.03
C LEU A 195 -18.47 -13.43 16.21
N GLY A 196 -19.01 -12.23 15.93
CA GLY A 196 -19.35 -11.27 16.97
C GLY A 196 -18.13 -10.76 17.75
N GLU A 197 -18.35 -10.45 19.04
CA GLU A 197 -17.29 -10.03 19.96
C GLU A 197 -16.39 -11.21 20.31
N ARG A 198 -15.09 -10.99 20.29
CA ARG A 198 -14.05 -11.99 20.57
C ARG A 198 -13.11 -11.50 21.65
N ILE A 199 -12.60 -12.39 22.44
CA ILE A 199 -11.54 -12.08 23.41
C ILE A 199 -10.25 -11.89 22.65
N ILE A 200 -9.68 -10.67 22.68
CA ILE A 200 -8.40 -10.37 22.05
C ILE A 200 -7.29 -10.44 23.11
N GLY A 201 -6.47 -11.48 23.03
CA GLY A 201 -5.33 -11.69 23.92
C GLY A 201 -4.05 -10.97 23.47
N PHE A 202 -3.91 -10.68 22.15
CA PHE A 202 -2.70 -10.04 21.63
C PHE A 202 -3.00 -9.16 20.42
N ARG A 203 -2.37 -7.97 20.34
CA ARG A 203 -2.47 -7.04 19.21
C ARG A 203 -1.09 -6.66 18.71
N SER A 204 -0.92 -6.63 17.37
CA SER A 204 0.32 -6.17 16.74
C SER A 204 0.08 -5.54 15.38
N LYS A 205 0.98 -4.64 14.97
CA LYS A 205 1.08 -4.10 13.60
C LYS A 205 1.97 -4.96 12.69
N SER A 206 2.51 -6.07 13.19
CA SER A 206 3.36 -7.00 12.44
C SER A 206 2.71 -8.36 12.38
N LEU A 207 2.42 -8.83 11.18
CA LEU A 207 1.81 -10.14 10.96
C LEU A 207 2.77 -11.29 11.28
N ILE A 208 4.07 -11.09 11.08
CA ILE A 208 5.07 -12.08 11.48
C ILE A 208 5.13 -12.22 13.02
N THR A 209 4.98 -11.11 13.75
CA THR A 209 4.89 -11.14 15.22
C THR A 209 3.62 -11.85 15.68
N ILE A 210 2.49 -11.63 15.00
CA ILE A 210 1.24 -12.36 15.26
C ILE A 210 1.42 -13.85 15.00
N ALA A 211 2.02 -14.23 13.87
CA ALA A 211 2.27 -15.64 13.55
C ALA A 211 3.14 -16.33 14.60
N ASN A 212 4.19 -15.66 15.08
CA ASN A 212 5.03 -16.17 16.17
C ASN A 212 4.25 -16.28 17.51
N ALA A 213 3.41 -15.28 17.83
CA ALA A 213 2.57 -15.35 19.04
C ALA A 213 1.60 -16.52 19.01
N ILE A 214 0.94 -16.76 17.86
CA ILE A 214 0.06 -17.92 17.65
C ILE A 214 0.85 -19.23 17.79
N SER A 215 2.02 -19.33 17.16
CA SER A 215 2.84 -20.54 17.23
C SER A 215 3.32 -20.89 18.64
N ALA A 216 3.62 -19.86 19.46
CA ALA A 216 4.19 -20.03 20.80
C ALA A 216 3.15 -20.13 21.93
N THR A 217 1.86 -19.91 21.63
CA THR A 217 0.79 -19.86 22.64
C THR A 217 -0.45 -20.64 22.18
N GLU A 218 -1.50 -20.58 22.98
CA GLU A 218 -2.84 -21.08 22.62
C GLU A 218 -3.71 -20.03 21.91
N LEU A 219 -3.15 -18.89 21.52
CA LEU A 219 -3.88 -17.90 20.76
C LEU A 219 -4.14 -18.39 19.34
N ILE A 220 -5.28 -17.94 18.80
CA ILE A 220 -5.62 -18.18 17.41
C ILE A 220 -5.71 -16.85 16.64
N GLY A 221 -5.70 -16.90 15.32
CA GLY A 221 -5.85 -15.67 14.55
C GLY A 221 -5.98 -15.88 13.06
N PHE A 222 -6.47 -14.84 12.41
CA PHE A 222 -6.59 -14.82 10.95
C PHE A 222 -5.28 -14.32 10.35
N LEU A 223 -4.71 -15.15 9.48
CA LEU A 223 -3.45 -14.89 8.80
C LEU A 223 -3.63 -15.07 7.27
N PRO A 224 -2.87 -14.35 6.45
CA PRO A 224 -2.74 -14.68 5.04
C PRO A 224 -2.23 -16.11 4.86
N GLN A 225 -2.91 -16.87 4.00
CA GLN A 225 -2.50 -18.24 3.71
C GLN A 225 -1.06 -18.29 3.17
N SER A 226 -0.70 -17.36 2.29
CA SER A 226 0.65 -17.28 1.73
C SER A 226 1.76 -17.09 2.78
N LEU A 227 1.46 -16.39 3.89
CA LEU A 227 2.40 -16.24 5.00
C LEU A 227 2.60 -17.58 5.71
N VAL A 228 1.49 -18.27 6.03
CA VAL A 228 1.54 -19.57 6.71
C VAL A 228 2.29 -20.58 5.85
N ASP A 229 2.00 -20.65 4.55
CA ASP A 229 2.66 -21.57 3.62
C ASP A 229 4.16 -21.28 3.49
N TYR A 230 4.54 -19.98 3.35
CA TYR A 230 5.94 -19.59 3.20
C TYR A 230 6.81 -19.89 4.42
N TYR A 231 6.26 -19.66 5.62
CA TYR A 231 6.98 -19.87 6.88
C TYR A 231 6.71 -21.23 7.53
N SER A 232 6.02 -22.16 6.86
CA SER A 232 5.62 -23.46 7.39
C SER A 232 6.77 -24.29 7.94
N SER A 233 7.97 -24.17 7.37
CA SER A 233 9.16 -24.86 7.87
C SER A 233 9.72 -24.29 9.19
N THR A 234 9.44 -23.03 9.49
CA THR A 234 10.06 -22.31 10.62
C THR A 234 9.04 -21.99 11.71
N ILE A 235 7.83 -21.57 11.35
CA ILE A 235 6.76 -21.21 12.27
C ILE A 235 5.74 -22.34 12.28
N LYS A 236 5.61 -23.02 13.42
CA LYS A 236 4.75 -24.20 13.59
C LYS A 236 3.28 -23.80 13.74
N LEU A 237 2.62 -23.62 12.61
CA LEU A 237 1.21 -23.27 12.50
C LEU A 237 0.45 -24.34 11.72
N LYS A 238 -0.80 -24.54 12.09
CA LYS A 238 -1.77 -25.31 11.30
C LYS A 238 -2.97 -24.43 10.91
N LYS A 239 -3.52 -24.72 9.75
CA LYS A 239 -4.79 -24.16 9.29
C LYS A 239 -5.93 -24.87 10.02
N VAL A 240 -6.89 -24.09 10.46
CA VAL A 240 -8.16 -24.59 11.00
C VAL A 240 -9.26 -24.34 9.97
N SER A 241 -9.91 -25.41 9.52
CA SER A 241 -11.07 -25.31 8.65
C SER A 241 -12.27 -24.83 9.45
N ILE A 242 -12.96 -23.82 8.93
CA ILE A 242 -14.07 -23.11 9.60
C ILE A 242 -15.33 -23.24 8.75
N PRO A 243 -16.54 -23.21 9.35
CA PRO A 243 -17.80 -23.45 8.66
C PRO A 243 -18.33 -22.23 7.88
N PHE A 244 -17.49 -21.23 7.62
CA PHE A 244 -17.84 -20.03 6.84
C PHE A 244 -16.68 -19.60 5.93
N THR A 245 -16.99 -18.81 4.91
CA THR A 245 -16.00 -18.32 3.96
C THR A 245 -15.58 -16.89 4.31
N ILE A 246 -14.30 -16.64 4.35
CA ILE A 246 -13.73 -15.30 4.50
C ILE A 246 -13.46 -14.76 3.09
N ALA A 247 -14.02 -13.60 2.77
CA ALA A 247 -13.73 -12.95 1.51
C ALA A 247 -12.24 -12.56 1.43
N PRO A 248 -11.58 -12.85 0.30
CA PRO A 248 -10.16 -12.49 0.14
C PRO A 248 -9.97 -10.98 0.13
N VAL A 249 -8.88 -10.53 0.70
CA VAL A 249 -8.49 -9.11 0.66
C VAL A 249 -8.00 -8.78 -0.74
N GLN A 250 -8.63 -7.78 -1.37
CA GLN A 250 -8.25 -7.32 -2.69
C GLN A 250 -7.03 -6.40 -2.61
N LEU A 251 -6.12 -6.53 -3.57
CA LEU A 251 -4.93 -5.70 -3.68
C LEU A 251 -4.97 -4.90 -4.97
N TYR A 252 -4.56 -3.65 -4.87
CA TYR A 252 -4.54 -2.69 -5.96
C TYR A 252 -3.13 -2.17 -6.17
N LEU A 253 -2.64 -2.31 -7.39
CA LEU A 253 -1.39 -1.70 -7.84
C LEU A 253 -1.66 -0.27 -8.29
N MET A 254 -0.89 0.66 -7.76
CA MET A 254 -1.03 2.08 -8.02
C MET A 254 0.30 2.69 -8.41
N TYR A 255 0.27 3.57 -9.38
CA TYR A 255 1.42 4.36 -9.81
C TYR A 255 0.95 5.66 -10.49
N ASN A 256 1.85 6.64 -10.57
CA ASN A 256 1.54 7.87 -11.25
C ASN A 256 1.40 7.61 -12.77
N ARG A 257 0.31 8.10 -13.38
CA ARG A 257 0.02 7.90 -14.81
C ARG A 257 1.15 8.40 -15.72
N ALA A 258 1.80 9.51 -15.36
CA ALA A 258 2.90 10.04 -16.13
C ALA A 258 4.15 9.14 -16.14
N SER A 259 4.28 8.20 -15.18
CA SER A 259 5.37 7.21 -15.18
C SER A 259 5.31 6.26 -16.39
N MET A 260 4.12 6.08 -16.99
CA MET A 260 3.94 5.27 -18.21
C MET A 260 4.58 5.89 -19.47
N ASN A 261 5.00 7.16 -19.41
CA ASN A 261 5.78 7.79 -20.49
C ASN A 261 7.23 7.26 -20.56
N ASN A 262 7.67 6.53 -19.52
CA ASN A 262 8.97 5.86 -19.49
C ASN A 262 8.80 4.40 -19.93
N SER A 263 9.47 4.01 -21.03
CA SER A 263 9.36 2.65 -21.56
C SER A 263 9.81 1.57 -20.57
N GLY A 264 10.89 1.80 -19.82
CA GLY A 264 11.37 0.86 -18.81
C GLY A 264 10.38 0.67 -17.66
N PHE A 265 9.66 1.73 -17.27
CA PHE A 265 8.59 1.62 -16.28
C PHE A 265 7.38 0.84 -16.84
N THR A 266 7.03 1.07 -18.10
CA THR A 266 5.94 0.32 -18.77
C THR A 266 6.27 -1.18 -18.83
N GLU A 267 7.47 -1.54 -19.26
CA GLU A 267 7.95 -2.92 -19.29
C GLU A 267 7.93 -3.57 -17.90
N LEU A 268 8.32 -2.82 -16.86
CA LEU A 268 8.26 -3.26 -15.48
C LEU A 268 6.81 -3.59 -15.06
N ILE A 269 5.87 -2.68 -15.33
CA ILE A 269 4.46 -2.88 -15.00
C ILE A 269 3.89 -4.09 -15.75
N GLU A 270 4.21 -4.24 -17.04
CA GLU A 270 3.82 -5.42 -17.81
C GLU A 270 4.40 -6.71 -17.22
N TYR A 271 5.67 -6.69 -16.81
CA TYR A 271 6.31 -7.85 -16.20
C TYR A 271 5.63 -8.30 -14.90
N ILE A 272 5.32 -7.36 -13.99
CA ILE A 272 4.72 -7.69 -12.69
C ILE A 272 3.22 -7.99 -12.79
N THR A 273 2.53 -7.49 -13.81
CA THR A 273 1.08 -7.72 -14.02
C THR A 273 0.79 -8.93 -14.89
N LYS A 274 1.75 -9.42 -15.68
CA LYS A 274 1.59 -10.69 -16.38
C LYS A 274 1.30 -11.79 -15.36
N LYS A 275 0.08 -12.34 -15.42
CA LYS A 275 -0.26 -13.59 -14.73
C LYS A 275 0.70 -14.65 -15.27
N HIS A 276 1.61 -15.10 -14.43
CA HIS A 276 2.32 -16.35 -14.74
C HIS A 276 1.29 -17.47 -14.54
N GLU A 277 0.83 -18.01 -15.66
CA GLU A 277 0.17 -19.31 -15.72
C GLU A 277 1.02 -20.39 -15.09
#